data_0989fbf1c176d07d1a7a78bcdc2d5dcb
#
_entry.id   0989fbf1c176d07d1a7a78bcdc2d5dcb
#
_cell.length_a   1.000
_cell.length_b   1.000
_cell.length_c   1.000
_cell.angle_alpha   90.00
_cell.angle_beta   90.00
_cell.angle_gamma   90.00
#
_symmetry.space_group_name_H-M   'P 1'
#
loop_
_entity.id
_entity.type
_entity.pdbx_description
1 polymer ?
#
loop_
_entity_poly.entity_id
_entity_poly.type
_entity_poly.pdbx_seq_one_letter_code
_entity_poly.pdbx_strand_id
1 'polypeptide(L)'
;ITADEAVLRAADKVIFPGVGEAFTTMEYLREHKLDQVILNLKQPVLGICLGMQLMCMRSEEGNADCLGIFPTEVKRFIPQKHEDKVPHMGWNTLTNVKSGLFNERLENKFVYFVHSYYVPVNEYTAATTDYILPFSAALHKDNFYATQFHPEKSGSVGEVILKNFLKI
;
A
#
# COMPACT_ATOMS: atom_id res chain seq x y z
N ILE A 1 -14.28 12.01 -3.23
CA ILE A 1 -13.99 11.21 -2.02
C ILE A 1 -15.33 10.90 -1.37
N THR A 2 -15.56 9.63 -1.02
CA THR A 2 -16.84 9.16 -0.47
C THR A 2 -16.60 7.98 0.49
N ALA A 3 -17.51 7.83 1.46
CA ALA A 3 -17.69 6.63 2.28
C ALA A 3 -19.04 5.95 1.99
N ASP A 4 -19.77 6.42 0.98
CA ASP A 4 -21.06 5.86 0.59
C ASP A 4 -20.86 4.51 -0.10
N GLU A 5 -21.45 3.45 0.46
CA GLU A 5 -21.34 2.08 -0.04
C GLU A 5 -21.85 1.94 -1.48
N ALA A 6 -22.97 2.57 -1.82
CA ALA A 6 -23.54 2.45 -3.15
C ALA A 6 -22.63 3.07 -4.21
N VAL A 7 -22.03 4.22 -3.89
CA VAL A 7 -21.06 4.90 -4.77
C VAL A 7 -19.78 4.06 -4.91
N LEU A 8 -19.27 3.49 -3.81
CA LEU A 8 -18.07 2.64 -3.84
C LEU A 8 -18.31 1.39 -4.70
N ARG A 9 -19.45 0.72 -4.55
CA ARG A 9 -19.80 -0.49 -5.34
C ARG A 9 -20.04 -0.20 -6.81
N ALA A 10 -20.52 1.00 -7.14
CA ALA A 10 -20.81 1.41 -8.52
C ALA A 10 -19.58 1.96 -9.25
N ALA A 11 -18.51 2.25 -8.56
CA ALA A 11 -17.28 2.79 -9.16
C ALA A 11 -16.56 1.73 -10.00
N ASP A 12 -16.01 2.12 -11.15
CA ASP A 12 -15.18 1.23 -11.98
C ASP A 12 -13.88 0.82 -11.28
N LYS A 13 -13.34 1.72 -10.46
CA LYS A 13 -12.11 1.53 -9.68
C LYS A 13 -12.17 2.27 -8.37
N VAL A 14 -11.50 1.75 -7.36
CA VAL A 14 -11.45 2.37 -6.04
C VAL A 14 -9.99 2.63 -5.66
N ILE A 15 -9.70 3.85 -5.21
CA ILE A 15 -8.43 4.17 -4.54
C ILE A 15 -8.72 4.25 -3.04
N PHE A 16 -7.99 3.46 -2.27
CA PHE A 16 -8.05 3.43 -0.82
C PHE A 16 -6.79 4.09 -0.26
N PRO A 17 -6.78 5.43 -0.13
CA PRO A 17 -5.68 6.14 0.48
C PRO A 17 -5.74 5.94 1.98
N GLY A 18 -4.60 6.08 2.65
CA GLY A 18 -4.55 6.08 4.10
C GLY A 18 -3.64 7.19 4.60
N VAL A 19 -4.18 8.00 5.50
CA VAL A 19 -3.43 8.97 6.29
C VAL A 19 -3.81 8.76 7.76
N GLY A 20 -2.84 8.90 8.67
CA GLY A 20 -3.10 8.70 10.10
C GLY A 20 -2.45 7.41 10.61
N GLU A 21 -3.14 6.72 11.48
CA GLU A 21 -2.65 5.57 12.26
C GLU A 21 -3.56 4.36 12.06
N ALA A 22 -2.98 3.15 12.04
CA ALA A 22 -3.68 1.94 11.65
C ALA A 22 -4.86 1.59 12.56
N PHE A 23 -4.67 1.66 13.89
CA PHE A 23 -5.69 1.24 14.85
C PHE A 23 -6.96 2.12 14.75
N THR A 24 -6.80 3.44 14.83
CA THR A 24 -7.94 4.37 14.77
C THR A 24 -8.65 4.35 13.43
N THR A 25 -7.89 4.14 12.34
CA THR A 25 -8.49 4.00 11.02
C THR A 25 -9.31 2.72 10.91
N MET A 26 -8.82 1.60 11.44
CA MET A 26 -9.57 0.34 11.45
C MET A 26 -10.82 0.40 12.33
N GLU A 27 -10.77 1.10 13.48
CA GLU A 27 -11.97 1.35 14.30
C GLU A 27 -13.03 2.11 13.50
N TYR A 28 -12.63 3.20 12.82
CA TYR A 28 -13.53 3.97 11.95
C TYR A 28 -14.16 3.11 10.84
N LEU A 29 -13.34 2.31 10.16
CA LEU A 29 -13.84 1.43 9.09
C LEU A 29 -14.88 0.42 9.60
N ARG A 30 -14.65 -0.17 10.76
CA ARG A 30 -15.57 -1.13 11.39
C ARG A 30 -16.85 -0.46 11.88
N GLU A 31 -16.75 0.68 12.55
CA GLU A 31 -17.91 1.44 13.02
C GLU A 31 -18.87 1.79 11.87
N HIS A 32 -18.29 2.14 10.71
CA HIS A 32 -19.06 2.50 9.51
C HIS A 32 -19.29 1.31 8.55
N LYS A 33 -18.90 0.09 8.93
CA LYS A 33 -18.99 -1.14 8.11
C LYS A 33 -18.28 -1.05 6.76
N LEU A 34 -17.36 -0.13 6.61
CA LEU A 34 -16.58 0.08 5.38
C LEU A 34 -15.55 -1.05 5.18
N ASP A 35 -15.09 -1.69 6.25
CA ASP A 35 -14.28 -2.91 6.20
C ASP A 35 -14.96 -3.99 5.35
N GLN A 36 -16.24 -4.27 5.61
CA GLN A 36 -17.03 -5.25 4.87
C GLN A 36 -17.26 -4.79 3.41
N VAL A 37 -17.47 -3.50 3.18
CA VAL A 37 -17.60 -2.97 1.82
C VAL A 37 -16.32 -3.21 1.04
N ILE A 38 -15.16 -2.82 1.57
CA ILE A 38 -13.85 -2.96 0.90
C ILE A 38 -13.54 -4.42 0.59
N LEU A 39 -13.75 -5.34 1.54
CA LEU A 39 -13.51 -6.78 1.37
C LEU A 39 -14.35 -7.39 0.24
N ASN A 40 -15.52 -6.83 -0.04
CA ASN A 40 -16.45 -7.35 -1.03
C ASN A 40 -16.40 -6.64 -2.39
N LEU A 41 -15.53 -5.66 -2.57
CA LEU A 41 -15.31 -5.00 -3.87
C LEU A 41 -14.79 -6.01 -4.90
N LYS A 42 -15.31 -5.95 -6.12
CA LYS A 42 -14.91 -6.83 -7.23
C LYS A 42 -14.10 -6.10 -8.30
N GLN A 43 -14.27 -4.81 -8.40
CA GLN A 43 -13.48 -3.94 -9.26
C GLN A 43 -12.06 -3.75 -8.70
N PRO A 44 -11.09 -3.29 -9.52
CA PRO A 44 -9.75 -3.01 -9.06
C PRO A 44 -9.71 -2.00 -7.90
N VAL A 45 -8.95 -2.32 -6.87
CA VAL A 45 -8.74 -1.47 -5.69
C VAL A 45 -7.25 -1.20 -5.52
N LEU A 46 -6.87 0.06 -5.36
CA LEU A 46 -5.49 0.47 -5.10
C LEU A 46 -5.34 1.05 -3.69
N GLY A 47 -4.68 0.32 -2.79
CA GLY A 47 -4.25 0.82 -1.49
C GLY A 47 -2.97 1.65 -1.59
N ILE A 48 -2.94 2.83 -0.95
CA ILE A 48 -1.76 3.70 -0.96
C ILE A 48 -1.29 3.95 0.47
N CYS A 49 0.00 3.71 0.74
CA CYS A 49 0.68 3.92 2.01
C CYS A 49 -0.03 3.18 3.17
N LEU A 50 -0.69 3.89 4.08
CA LEU A 50 -1.48 3.26 5.14
C LEU A 50 -2.57 2.35 4.55
N GLY A 51 -3.19 2.72 3.42
CA GLY A 51 -4.17 1.88 2.73
C GLY A 51 -3.62 0.50 2.36
N MET A 52 -2.36 0.41 1.91
CA MET A 52 -1.68 -0.88 1.72
C MET A 52 -1.55 -1.66 3.03
N GLN A 53 -1.14 -1.00 4.10
CA GLN A 53 -0.93 -1.63 5.40
C GLN A 53 -2.24 -2.14 6.00
N LEU A 54 -3.33 -1.40 5.85
CA LEU A 54 -4.67 -1.81 6.29
C LEU A 54 -5.22 -3.00 5.50
N MET A 55 -4.75 -3.24 4.27
CA MET A 55 -5.10 -4.45 3.50
C MET A 55 -4.38 -5.71 4.02
N CYS A 56 -3.35 -5.58 4.83
CA CYS A 56 -2.66 -6.70 5.46
C CYS A 56 -3.52 -7.32 6.58
N MET A 57 -3.02 -8.39 7.19
CA MET A 57 -3.74 -9.10 8.24
C MET A 57 -3.68 -8.35 9.58
N ARG A 58 -2.51 -7.77 9.90
CA ARG A 58 -2.25 -7.08 11.15
C ARG A 58 -1.16 -6.05 10.99
N SER A 59 -1.18 -5.01 11.83
CA SER A 59 -0.12 -4.01 11.92
C SER A 59 0.41 -3.90 13.34
N GLU A 60 1.74 -3.79 13.48
CA GLU A 60 2.38 -3.43 14.75
C GLU A 60 2.05 -1.99 15.15
N GLU A 61 1.61 -1.13 14.20
CA GLU A 61 1.12 0.20 14.51
C GLU A 61 -0.21 0.10 15.26
N GLY A 62 -0.19 0.49 16.53
CA GLY A 62 -1.37 0.37 17.41
C GLY A 62 -1.81 -1.08 17.68
N ASN A 63 -1.00 -2.08 17.29
CA ASN A 63 -1.35 -3.51 17.42
C ASN A 63 -2.71 -3.85 16.78
N ALA A 64 -2.96 -3.31 15.60
CA ALA A 64 -4.25 -3.34 14.93
C ALA A 64 -4.45 -4.63 14.11
N ASP A 65 -5.57 -5.30 14.31
CA ASP A 65 -6.08 -6.27 13.33
C ASP A 65 -6.65 -5.49 12.14
N CYS A 66 -6.24 -5.87 10.92
CA CYS A 66 -6.56 -5.15 9.69
C CYS A 66 -7.53 -5.95 8.80
N LEU A 67 -7.59 -5.66 7.50
CA LEU A 67 -8.59 -6.25 6.59
C LEU A 67 -8.29 -7.72 6.21
N GLY A 68 -7.04 -8.16 6.30
CA GLY A 68 -6.68 -9.56 6.01
C GLY A 68 -6.72 -9.96 4.52
N ILE A 69 -6.70 -9.01 3.61
CA ILE A 69 -6.65 -9.27 2.17
C ILE A 69 -5.33 -9.93 1.80
N PHE A 70 -4.22 -9.37 2.28
CA PHE A 70 -2.89 -9.97 2.20
C PHE A 70 -2.57 -10.68 3.52
N PRO A 71 -2.29 -12.00 3.52
CA PRO A 71 -2.01 -12.76 4.74
C PRO A 71 -0.57 -12.52 5.22
N THR A 72 -0.26 -11.30 5.56
CA THR A 72 1.03 -10.83 6.04
C THR A 72 0.85 -9.76 7.13
N GLU A 73 1.88 -9.56 7.94
CA GLU A 73 1.87 -8.57 9.01
C GLU A 73 2.75 -7.37 8.66
N VAL A 74 2.30 -6.19 9.03
CA VAL A 74 3.06 -4.94 8.96
C VAL A 74 3.96 -4.83 10.18
N LYS A 75 5.25 -4.60 9.95
CA LYS A 75 6.31 -4.52 10.98
C LYS A 75 6.84 -3.10 11.10
N ARG A 76 7.34 -2.74 12.27
CA ARG A 76 8.03 -1.48 12.48
C ARG A 76 9.49 -1.59 12.03
N PHE A 77 10.02 -0.56 11.36
CA PHE A 77 11.47 -0.45 11.13
C PHE A 77 12.20 -0.27 12.46
N ILE A 78 13.24 -1.07 12.64
CA ILE A 78 14.15 -0.99 13.79
C ILE A 78 15.51 -0.54 13.26
N PRO A 79 15.99 0.67 13.59
CA PRO A 79 17.32 1.12 13.23
C PRO A 79 18.39 0.12 13.68
N GLN A 80 19.31 -0.24 12.79
CA GLN A 80 20.42 -1.13 13.06
C GLN A 80 21.75 -0.37 13.20
N LYS A 81 21.79 0.85 12.66
CA LYS A 81 22.94 1.76 12.69
C LYS A 81 22.47 3.16 13.09
N HIS A 82 23.42 3.99 13.50
CA HIS A 82 23.15 5.39 13.85
C HIS A 82 22.56 6.21 12.67
N GLU A 83 22.93 5.85 11.45
CA GLU A 83 22.49 6.52 10.22
C GLU A 83 21.06 6.16 9.80
N ASP A 84 20.54 5.04 10.30
CA ASP A 84 19.20 4.57 9.97
C ASP A 84 18.14 5.52 10.56
N LYS A 85 17.41 6.20 9.69
CA LYS A 85 16.33 7.10 10.08
C LYS A 85 14.97 6.42 10.00
N VAL A 86 14.15 6.58 11.03
CA VAL A 86 12.74 6.18 11.00
C VAL A 86 11.93 7.41 11.35
N PRO A 87 11.00 7.83 10.48
CA PRO A 87 10.51 7.15 9.27
C PRO A 87 11.51 7.11 8.10
N HIS A 88 11.36 6.09 7.22
CA HIS A 88 11.88 6.12 5.86
C HIS A 88 11.17 7.26 5.11
N MET A 89 11.89 8.33 4.82
CA MET A 89 11.34 9.52 4.19
C MET A 89 12.26 9.97 3.06
N GLY A 90 11.71 10.02 1.85
CA GLY A 90 12.42 10.48 0.66
C GLY A 90 12.25 9.56 -0.55
N TRP A 91 13.10 9.79 -1.53
CA TRP A 91 13.12 9.05 -2.79
C TRP A 91 13.95 7.78 -2.67
N ASN A 92 13.39 6.66 -3.14
CA ASN A 92 14.09 5.39 -3.21
C ASN A 92 13.64 4.59 -4.43
N THR A 93 14.41 3.58 -4.82
CA THR A 93 14.20 2.84 -6.06
C THR A 93 13.26 1.65 -5.89
N LEU A 94 12.53 1.36 -6.96
CA LEU A 94 11.78 0.11 -7.11
C LEU A 94 12.67 -0.93 -7.77
N THR A 95 12.64 -2.16 -7.26
CA THR A 95 13.33 -3.32 -7.83
C THR A 95 12.38 -4.52 -7.88
N ASN A 96 12.71 -5.51 -8.71
CA ASN A 96 11.90 -6.72 -8.87
C ASN A 96 10.43 -6.43 -9.21
N VAL A 97 10.21 -5.46 -10.09
CA VAL A 97 8.85 -5.02 -10.47
C VAL A 97 8.13 -6.12 -11.26
N LYS A 98 6.88 -6.37 -10.88
CA LYS A 98 5.97 -7.32 -11.54
C LYS A 98 4.52 -6.92 -11.27
N SER A 99 3.56 -7.52 -11.95
CA SER A 99 2.13 -7.19 -11.93
C SER A 99 1.71 -6.11 -12.95
N GLY A 100 0.38 -5.94 -13.10
CA GLY A 100 -0.20 -4.99 -14.06
C GLY A 100 0.06 -3.50 -13.76
N LEU A 101 0.43 -3.16 -12.50
CA LEU A 101 0.82 -1.79 -12.15
C LEU A 101 2.17 -1.39 -12.72
N PHE A 102 3.06 -2.35 -12.94
CA PHE A 102 4.46 -2.11 -13.30
C PHE A 102 4.77 -2.75 -14.65
N ASN A 103 5.64 -2.10 -15.39
CA ASN A 103 6.32 -2.68 -16.55
C ASN A 103 7.84 -2.59 -16.32
N GLU A 104 8.62 -3.28 -17.12
CA GLU A 104 10.08 -3.34 -16.98
C GLU A 104 10.78 -1.96 -16.98
N ARG A 105 10.15 -0.94 -17.59
CA ARG A 105 10.70 0.42 -17.63
C ARG A 105 10.66 1.12 -16.27
N LEU A 106 9.90 0.56 -15.32
CA LEU A 106 9.81 1.06 -13.95
C LEU A 106 10.84 0.43 -13.01
N GLU A 107 11.60 -0.55 -13.47
CA GLU A 107 12.72 -1.12 -12.73
C GLU A 107 13.78 -0.03 -12.48
N ASN A 108 14.29 0.04 -11.25
CA ASN A 108 15.26 1.03 -10.78
C ASN A 108 14.80 2.50 -10.87
N LYS A 109 13.50 2.76 -10.98
CA LYS A 109 12.95 4.13 -10.94
C LYS A 109 12.69 4.56 -9.51
N PHE A 110 12.89 5.87 -9.27
CA PHE A 110 12.66 6.48 -7.97
C PHE A 110 11.19 6.79 -7.74
N VAL A 111 10.72 6.49 -6.53
CA VAL A 111 9.40 6.86 -6.00
C VAL A 111 9.54 7.42 -4.59
N TYR A 112 8.53 8.13 -4.12
CA TYR A 112 8.58 8.84 -2.84
C TYR A 112 7.93 8.03 -1.72
N PHE A 113 8.68 7.83 -0.64
CA PHE A 113 8.27 7.13 0.57
C PHE A 113 8.17 8.08 1.77
N VAL A 114 7.24 7.81 2.66
CA VAL A 114 7.18 8.37 4.02
C VAL A 114 6.43 7.39 4.93
N HIS A 115 7.17 6.50 5.61
CA HIS A 115 6.57 5.49 6.49
C HIS A 115 7.54 4.97 7.55
N SER A 116 7.01 4.58 8.70
CA SER A 116 7.75 3.95 9.81
C SER A 116 7.56 2.45 9.89
N TYR A 117 6.54 1.93 9.18
CA TYR A 117 6.18 0.53 9.16
C TYR A 117 6.25 0.00 7.74
N TYR A 118 6.52 -1.29 7.59
CA TYR A 118 6.74 -1.93 6.30
C TYR A 118 6.10 -3.33 6.24
N VAL A 119 5.85 -3.82 5.06
CA VAL A 119 5.45 -5.21 4.82
C VAL A 119 6.68 -6.01 4.39
N PRO A 120 7.04 -7.09 5.08
CA PRO A 120 8.11 -7.98 4.64
C PRO A 120 7.87 -8.52 3.23
N VAL A 121 8.96 -8.82 2.50
CA VAL A 121 8.87 -9.46 1.19
C VAL A 121 8.18 -10.82 1.33
N ASN A 122 7.19 -11.07 0.49
CA ASN A 122 6.37 -12.28 0.50
C ASN A 122 5.88 -12.64 -0.92
N GLU A 123 5.06 -13.68 -1.05
CA GLU A 123 4.57 -14.17 -2.34
C GLU A 123 3.70 -13.16 -3.11
N TYR A 124 3.07 -12.20 -2.42
CA TYR A 124 2.24 -11.15 -3.03
C TYR A 124 3.03 -9.89 -3.40
N THR A 125 4.33 -9.86 -3.10
CA THR A 125 5.19 -8.70 -3.40
C THR A 125 5.26 -8.45 -4.90
N ALA A 126 4.85 -7.26 -5.32
CA ALA A 126 4.84 -6.82 -6.71
C ALA A 126 6.01 -5.88 -7.08
N ALA A 127 6.66 -5.29 -6.10
CA ALA A 127 7.91 -4.57 -6.20
C ALA A 127 8.61 -4.53 -4.85
N THR A 128 9.92 -4.46 -4.83
CA THR A 128 10.73 -4.36 -3.62
C THR A 128 11.50 -3.03 -3.58
N THR A 129 11.89 -2.64 -2.38
CA THR A 129 12.80 -1.52 -2.10
C THR A 129 13.69 -1.91 -0.93
N ASP A 130 14.93 -1.46 -0.95
CA ASP A 130 15.87 -1.64 0.15
C ASP A 130 15.96 -0.38 1.03
N TYR A 131 15.67 -0.55 2.32
CA TYR A 131 15.89 0.46 3.35
C TYR A 131 15.99 -0.23 4.71
N ILE A 132 17.12 -0.09 5.40
CA ILE A 132 17.45 -0.91 6.60
C ILE A 132 17.43 -2.41 6.29
N LEU A 133 16.39 -2.87 5.62
CA LEU A 133 16.21 -4.23 5.10
C LEU A 133 15.33 -4.17 3.84
N PRO A 134 15.33 -5.23 2.99
CA PRO A 134 14.41 -5.34 1.86
C PRO A 134 12.96 -5.45 2.33
N PHE A 135 12.05 -4.71 1.68
CA PHE A 135 10.62 -4.74 1.99
C PHE A 135 9.74 -4.66 0.74
N SER A 136 8.48 -5.01 0.88
CA SER A 136 7.49 -4.90 -0.19
C SER A 136 7.12 -3.44 -0.44
N ALA A 137 7.61 -2.86 -1.54
CA ALA A 137 7.21 -1.54 -2.00
C ALA A 137 5.81 -1.54 -2.60
N ALA A 138 5.37 -2.70 -3.11
CA ALA A 138 4.02 -2.91 -3.64
C ALA A 138 3.57 -4.35 -3.44
N LEU A 139 2.25 -4.55 -3.35
CA LEU A 139 1.59 -5.85 -3.26
C LEU A 139 0.53 -5.99 -4.34
N HIS A 140 0.26 -7.24 -4.75
CA HIS A 140 -0.84 -7.58 -5.65
C HIS A 140 -1.43 -8.95 -5.30
N LYS A 141 -2.75 -9.00 -5.19
CA LYS A 141 -3.53 -10.22 -5.04
C LYS A 141 -4.93 -9.99 -5.61
N ASP A 142 -5.34 -10.82 -6.56
CA ASP A 142 -6.65 -10.74 -7.21
C ASP A 142 -6.93 -9.34 -7.78
N ASN A 143 -8.01 -8.68 -7.35
CA ASN A 143 -8.35 -7.30 -7.73
C ASN A 143 -7.73 -6.24 -6.81
N PHE A 144 -6.92 -6.62 -5.82
CA PHE A 144 -6.29 -5.70 -4.88
C PHE A 144 -4.84 -5.43 -5.25
N TYR A 145 -4.54 -4.17 -5.46
CA TYR A 145 -3.21 -3.60 -5.72
C TYR A 145 -2.86 -2.67 -4.58
N ALA A 146 -1.60 -2.58 -4.22
CA ALA A 146 -1.19 -1.68 -3.15
C ALA A 146 0.23 -1.18 -3.34
N THR A 147 0.50 0.06 -2.92
CA THR A 147 1.83 0.69 -2.92
C THR A 147 2.15 1.26 -1.55
N GLN A 148 3.36 1.02 -1.04
CA GLN A 148 3.85 1.66 0.19
C GLN A 148 4.28 3.09 -0.06
N PHE A 149 4.81 3.37 -1.24
CA PHE A 149 5.12 4.72 -1.69
C PHE A 149 3.86 5.49 -2.11
N HIS A 150 4.01 6.77 -2.26
CA HIS A 150 2.96 7.69 -2.71
C HIS A 150 3.10 7.93 -4.22
N PRO A 151 2.35 7.25 -5.10
CA PRO A 151 2.44 7.51 -6.53
C PRO A 151 2.07 8.95 -6.88
N GLU A 152 1.13 9.57 -6.16
CA GLU A 152 0.73 10.97 -6.34
C GLU A 152 1.85 11.97 -6.00
N LYS A 153 2.90 11.53 -5.30
CA LYS A 153 4.11 12.32 -4.96
C LYS A 153 5.35 11.87 -5.72
N SER A 154 5.23 10.89 -6.60
CA SER A 154 6.35 10.25 -7.28
C SER A 154 6.60 10.76 -8.71
N GLY A 155 6.13 11.97 -9.03
CA GLY A 155 6.36 12.64 -10.31
C GLY A 155 5.88 11.81 -11.51
N SER A 156 6.63 11.83 -12.59
CA SER A 156 6.27 11.11 -13.83
C SER A 156 6.21 9.59 -13.67
N VAL A 157 7.00 9.01 -12.77
CA VAL A 157 6.96 7.57 -12.45
C VAL A 157 5.63 7.21 -11.81
N GLY A 158 5.21 8.00 -10.82
CA GLY A 158 3.92 7.82 -10.16
C GLY A 158 2.73 8.02 -11.11
N GLU A 159 2.82 9.00 -12.01
CA GLU A 159 1.81 9.21 -13.05
C GLU A 159 1.65 7.99 -13.96
N VAL A 160 2.74 7.35 -14.37
CA VAL A 160 2.69 6.11 -15.16
C VAL A 160 2.01 4.99 -14.38
N ILE A 161 2.35 4.81 -13.10
CA ILE A 161 1.75 3.78 -12.23
C ILE A 161 0.24 4.00 -12.09
N LEU A 162 -0.20 5.23 -11.82
CA LEU A 162 -1.62 5.58 -11.74
C LEU A 162 -2.35 5.36 -13.07
N LYS A 163 -1.73 5.74 -14.19
CA LYS A 163 -2.28 5.47 -15.53
C LYS A 163 -2.39 3.97 -15.83
N ASN A 164 -1.42 3.17 -15.37
CA ASN A 164 -1.50 1.71 -15.50
C ASN A 164 -2.68 1.17 -14.70
N PHE A 165 -2.86 1.62 -13.45
CA PHE A 165 -4.01 1.23 -12.62
C PHE A 165 -5.34 1.58 -13.30
N LEU A 166 -5.44 2.74 -13.93
CA LEU A 166 -6.66 3.14 -14.65
C LEU A 166 -6.95 2.29 -15.88
N LYS A 167 -5.98 1.54 -16.40
CA LYS A 167 -6.13 0.64 -17.56
C LYS A 167 -6.42 -0.82 -17.19
N ILE A 168 -6.23 -1.20 -15.93
CA ILE A 168 -6.60 -2.51 -15.42
C ILE A 168 -8.13 -2.61 -15.39
#